data_497ad59934081612d8b4abd98c0490e0
#
_entry.id   497ad59934081612d8b4abd98c0490e0
#
_cell.length_a   1.000
_cell.length_b   1.000
_cell.length_c   1.000
_cell.angle_alpha   90.00
_cell.angle_beta   90.00
_cell.angle_gamma   90.00
#
_symmetry.space_group_name_H-M   'P 1'
#
loop_
_entity.id
_entity.type
_entity.pdbx_description
1 polymer ?
#
loop_
_entity_poly.entity_id
_entity_poly.type
_entity_poly.pdbx_seq_one_letter_code
_entity_poly.pdbx_strand_id
1 'polypeptide(L)'
;MAVVKLKPTSPGRRGVVKVVHKHLHKGAPHAALLEPQIQNAGRNNNGHITIRHKGGGHKHHYRVVDFIRNKDGIPAKVERIEYDPNRTAHIALVCYADGERRYIIAPRGLEAGATVISGSEAPIKAGKTLPIRNIPVGSTIHNIELKPGKGGQIARSAGTSAVLMAREGTYAQVRLRSGEVRKVHIECRATLGEVSNEEHSLRQYGKAGAIRWKGIRPTVRGVAMNPVDHPHGGGEGRTGEGQVPVSPWNTMTKGYRTRNNKRTQTFIVSRRKK
;
A
#
# COMPACT_ATOMS: atom_id res chain seq x y z
N MET A 1 -14.63 -3.96 -12.77
CA MET A 1 -14.16 -5.26 -12.20
C MET A 1 -15.34 -5.91 -11.49
N ALA A 2 -15.37 -7.22 -11.34
CA ALA A 2 -16.51 -7.90 -10.74
C ALA A 2 -16.09 -8.55 -9.40
N VAL A 3 -16.86 -8.28 -8.35
CA VAL A 3 -16.75 -8.97 -7.07
C VAL A 3 -17.66 -10.20 -7.13
N VAL A 4 -17.10 -11.38 -6.93
CA VAL A 4 -17.84 -12.66 -7.06
C VAL A 4 -17.76 -13.43 -5.73
N LYS A 5 -18.93 -13.76 -5.19
CA LYS A 5 -19.07 -14.70 -4.08
C LYS A 5 -19.01 -16.13 -4.64
N LEU A 6 -18.16 -16.98 -4.06
CA LEU A 6 -18.04 -18.38 -4.50
C LEU A 6 -19.24 -19.22 -4.02
N LYS A 7 -19.54 -20.30 -4.78
CA LYS A 7 -20.54 -21.29 -4.39
C LYS A 7 -20.11 -21.96 -3.06
N PRO A 8 -21.01 -22.13 -2.10
CA PRO A 8 -20.71 -22.68 -0.76
C PRO A 8 -20.56 -24.22 -0.76
N THR A 9 -19.64 -24.73 -1.58
CA THR A 9 -19.42 -26.18 -1.73
C THR A 9 -18.63 -26.80 -0.58
N SER A 10 -18.02 -25.98 0.28
CA SER A 10 -17.31 -26.42 1.49
C SER A 10 -17.32 -25.29 2.54
N PRO A 11 -17.07 -25.59 3.83
CA PRO A 11 -16.99 -24.55 4.89
C PRO A 11 -16.00 -23.44 4.54
N GLY A 12 -14.84 -23.78 3.99
CA GLY A 12 -13.83 -22.79 3.61
C GLY A 12 -14.21 -21.94 2.39
N ARG A 13 -15.11 -22.39 1.52
CA ARG A 13 -15.57 -21.63 0.34
C ARG A 13 -16.81 -20.78 0.61
N ARG A 14 -17.58 -21.12 1.64
CA ARG A 14 -18.83 -20.42 2.00
C ARG A 14 -18.65 -18.91 2.17
N GLY A 15 -17.58 -18.49 2.84
CA GLY A 15 -17.28 -17.08 3.10
C GLY A 15 -16.31 -16.42 2.10
N VAL A 16 -15.97 -17.08 0.98
CA VAL A 16 -14.99 -16.51 0.04
C VAL A 16 -15.64 -15.54 -0.92
N VAL A 17 -15.11 -14.33 -0.95
CA VAL A 17 -15.41 -13.29 -1.96
C VAL A 17 -14.13 -12.99 -2.73
N LYS A 18 -14.17 -13.11 -4.05
CA LYS A 18 -13.03 -12.82 -4.93
C LYS A 18 -13.31 -11.59 -5.79
N VAL A 19 -12.24 -10.84 -6.05
CA VAL A 19 -12.23 -9.83 -7.11
C VAL A 19 -11.67 -10.49 -8.36
N VAL A 20 -12.38 -10.37 -9.48
CA VAL A 20 -12.00 -10.97 -10.77
C VAL A 20 -11.40 -9.90 -11.67
N HIS A 21 -10.17 -10.11 -12.07
CA HIS A 21 -9.40 -9.21 -12.92
C HIS A 21 -9.18 -9.85 -14.30
N LYS A 22 -10.07 -9.56 -15.26
CA LYS A 22 -9.98 -10.12 -16.62
C LYS A 22 -8.88 -9.48 -17.46
N HIS A 23 -8.51 -8.24 -17.15
CA HIS A 23 -7.54 -7.42 -17.90
C HIS A 23 -6.07 -7.69 -17.51
N LEU A 24 -5.81 -8.47 -16.47
CA LEU A 24 -4.45 -8.77 -16.05
C LEU A 24 -3.79 -9.81 -16.96
N HIS A 25 -2.52 -9.59 -17.25
CA HIS A 25 -1.67 -10.55 -17.94
C HIS A 25 -1.55 -11.85 -17.12
N LYS A 26 -1.71 -12.99 -17.79
CA LYS A 26 -1.67 -14.31 -17.15
C LYS A 26 -0.32 -15.01 -17.24
N GLY A 27 0.61 -14.46 -18.03
CA GLY A 27 1.94 -15.02 -18.24
C GLY A 27 2.92 -14.70 -17.11
N ALA A 28 4.16 -15.15 -17.30
CA ALA A 28 5.26 -14.88 -16.36
C ALA A 28 5.61 -13.38 -16.31
N PRO A 29 6.06 -12.88 -15.17
CA PRO A 29 6.57 -11.52 -15.05
C PRO A 29 7.88 -11.34 -15.83
N HIS A 30 8.30 -10.09 -16.06
CA HIS A 30 9.54 -9.79 -16.79
C HIS A 30 10.76 -10.18 -15.93
N ALA A 31 11.55 -11.15 -16.41
CA ALA A 31 12.62 -11.79 -15.63
C ALA A 31 13.69 -10.83 -15.15
N ALA A 32 14.10 -9.85 -15.97
CA ALA A 32 15.15 -8.88 -15.62
C ALA A 32 14.74 -7.91 -14.48
N LEU A 33 13.45 -7.82 -14.16
CA LEU A 33 12.92 -6.96 -13.10
C LEU A 33 12.48 -7.77 -11.87
N LEU A 34 12.98 -8.99 -11.71
CA LEU A 34 12.71 -9.85 -10.56
C LEU A 34 13.94 -9.97 -9.66
N GLU A 35 13.71 -9.84 -8.37
CA GLU A 35 14.70 -10.09 -7.34
C GLU A 35 14.24 -11.20 -6.38
N PRO A 36 15.16 -11.99 -5.82
CA PRO A 36 14.82 -12.96 -4.78
C PRO A 36 14.33 -12.24 -3.53
N GLN A 37 13.26 -12.73 -2.92
CA GLN A 37 12.73 -12.20 -1.68
C GLN A 37 12.87 -13.21 -0.55
N ILE A 38 13.85 -13.01 0.31
CA ILE A 38 14.10 -13.84 1.48
C ILE A 38 13.08 -13.49 2.57
N GLN A 39 12.46 -14.50 3.17
CA GLN A 39 11.49 -14.35 4.24
C GLN A 39 12.17 -14.62 5.60
N ASN A 40 12.45 -13.57 6.33
CA ASN A 40 13.06 -13.67 7.67
C ASN A 40 12.04 -13.98 8.79
N ALA A 41 10.78 -14.21 8.45
CA ALA A 41 9.70 -14.55 9.38
C ALA A 41 9.63 -13.63 10.63
N GLY A 42 9.93 -12.34 10.46
CA GLY A 42 9.92 -11.34 11.52
C GLY A 42 11.12 -11.39 12.48
N ARG A 43 12.17 -12.16 12.14
CA ARG A 43 13.42 -12.24 12.94
C ARG A 43 14.42 -11.18 12.49
N ASN A 44 15.20 -10.71 13.45
CA ASN A 44 16.36 -9.84 13.21
C ASN A 44 17.61 -10.69 12.88
N ASN A 45 18.77 -10.03 12.75
CA ASN A 45 20.08 -10.68 12.51
C ASN A 45 20.51 -11.64 13.62
N ASN A 46 20.03 -11.48 14.86
CA ASN A 46 20.32 -12.35 16.00
C ASN A 46 19.28 -13.50 16.13
N GLY A 47 18.33 -13.64 15.19
CA GLY A 47 17.30 -14.67 15.23
C GLY A 47 16.12 -14.38 16.16
N HIS A 48 16.13 -13.26 16.90
CA HIS A 48 15.02 -12.86 17.77
C HIS A 48 13.83 -12.31 17.00
N ILE A 49 12.62 -12.63 17.46
CA ILE A 49 11.38 -12.08 16.87
C ILE A 49 11.24 -10.62 17.24
N THR A 50 11.39 -9.73 16.27
CA THR A 50 11.17 -8.28 16.43
C THR A 50 9.86 -7.80 15.84
N ILE A 51 9.28 -8.56 14.90
CA ILE A 51 7.94 -8.32 14.33
C ILE A 51 7.12 -9.59 14.50
N ARG A 52 6.09 -9.52 15.36
CA ARG A 52 5.20 -10.66 15.63
C ARG A 52 4.29 -10.97 14.44
N HIS A 53 3.76 -12.19 14.41
CA HIS A 53 2.74 -12.66 13.47
C HIS A 53 3.18 -12.65 12.00
N LYS A 54 4.47 -12.85 11.72
CA LYS A 54 5.04 -12.97 10.36
C LYS A 54 5.62 -14.36 10.15
N GLY A 55 5.53 -14.86 8.90
CA GLY A 55 6.17 -16.09 8.44
C GLY A 55 5.23 -17.13 7.85
N GLY A 56 5.80 -18.14 7.17
CA GLY A 56 5.09 -19.26 6.57
C GLY A 56 4.21 -18.92 5.37
N GLY A 57 4.50 -17.85 4.67
CA GLY A 57 3.82 -17.47 3.44
C GLY A 57 4.32 -18.23 2.20
N HIS A 58 3.54 -18.13 1.11
CA HIS A 58 3.94 -18.66 -0.18
C HIS A 58 5.21 -17.96 -0.69
N LYS A 59 6.17 -18.73 -1.23
CA LYS A 59 7.40 -18.19 -1.83
C LYS A 59 7.07 -17.38 -3.08
N HIS A 60 7.65 -16.19 -3.19
CA HIS A 60 7.48 -15.31 -4.35
C HIS A 60 8.71 -14.43 -4.54
N HIS A 61 8.85 -13.87 -5.74
CA HIS A 61 9.90 -12.89 -6.06
C HIS A 61 9.42 -11.47 -5.85
N TYR A 62 10.34 -10.57 -5.53
CA TYR A 62 10.09 -9.14 -5.54
C TYR A 62 10.08 -8.63 -6.99
N ARG A 63 9.21 -7.64 -7.30
CA ARG A 63 9.22 -6.90 -8.55
C ARG A 63 9.86 -5.54 -8.31
N VAL A 64 10.91 -5.25 -9.06
CA VAL A 64 11.56 -3.93 -9.02
C VAL A 64 10.61 -2.92 -9.65
N VAL A 65 10.01 -2.06 -8.82
CA VAL A 65 9.04 -1.06 -9.26
C VAL A 65 9.66 0.32 -9.16
N ASP A 66 9.57 1.08 -10.24
CA ASP A 66 10.01 2.46 -10.30
C ASP A 66 9.02 3.39 -9.57
N PHE A 67 9.38 3.81 -8.37
CA PHE A 67 8.64 4.79 -7.58
C PHE A 67 9.12 6.22 -7.82
N ILE A 68 10.28 6.41 -8.44
CA ILE A 68 10.91 7.72 -8.64
C ILE A 68 10.39 8.39 -9.90
N ARG A 69 10.21 7.60 -10.97
CA ARG A 69 9.72 8.09 -12.26
C ARG A 69 10.59 9.22 -12.84
N ASN A 70 11.91 9.02 -12.80
CA ASN A 70 12.93 10.04 -13.15
C ASN A 70 13.30 10.13 -14.64
N LYS A 71 12.65 9.37 -15.51
CA LYS A 71 12.81 9.50 -16.98
C LYS A 71 11.87 10.60 -17.50
N ASP A 72 12.36 11.82 -17.46
CA ASP A 72 11.58 13.00 -17.88
C ASP A 72 11.59 13.16 -19.40
N GLY A 73 10.46 13.59 -19.95
CA GLY A 73 10.30 13.85 -21.38
C GLY A 73 10.23 12.62 -22.28
N ILE A 74 10.63 11.44 -21.80
CA ILE A 74 10.65 10.21 -22.60
C ILE A 74 9.32 9.49 -22.46
N PRO A 75 8.54 9.32 -23.55
CA PRO A 75 7.29 8.58 -23.51
C PRO A 75 7.55 7.08 -23.32
N ALA A 76 6.70 6.44 -22.54
CA ALA A 76 6.72 4.99 -22.36
C ALA A 76 5.34 4.41 -22.71
N LYS A 77 5.34 3.31 -23.47
CA LYS A 77 4.12 2.55 -23.82
C LYS A 77 3.87 1.48 -22.77
N VAL A 78 2.64 1.37 -22.29
CA VAL A 78 2.21 0.27 -21.41
C VAL A 78 2.11 -1.01 -22.24
N GLU A 79 2.99 -1.98 -21.97
CA GLU A 79 2.94 -3.28 -22.64
C GLU A 79 1.80 -4.15 -22.06
N ARG A 80 1.71 -4.21 -20.73
CA ARG A 80 0.72 -5.04 -20.04
C ARG A 80 0.55 -4.64 -18.57
N ILE A 81 -0.56 -5.07 -17.96
CA ILE A 81 -0.83 -4.90 -16.53
C ILE A 81 -0.73 -6.26 -15.86
N GLU A 82 -0.02 -6.33 -14.72
CA GLU A 82 0.30 -7.57 -14.03
C GLU A 82 -0.17 -7.56 -12.56
N TYR A 83 -0.40 -8.77 -12.04
CA TYR A 83 -0.58 -9.00 -10.61
C TYR A 83 0.78 -8.99 -9.91
N ASP A 84 0.89 -8.29 -8.78
CA ASP A 84 2.06 -8.34 -7.91
C ASP A 84 1.69 -8.95 -6.55
N PRO A 85 2.33 -10.05 -6.12
CA PRO A 85 2.08 -10.67 -4.81
C PRO A 85 2.59 -9.82 -3.64
N ASN A 86 3.47 -8.85 -3.87
CA ASN A 86 4.10 -8.02 -2.84
C ASN A 86 3.25 -6.82 -2.43
N ARG A 87 2.25 -6.46 -3.23
CA ARG A 87 1.38 -5.30 -3.00
C ARG A 87 -0.06 -5.58 -3.39
N THR A 88 -0.94 -4.73 -2.93
CA THR A 88 -2.37 -4.84 -3.24
C THR A 88 -2.75 -4.20 -4.57
N ALA A 89 -1.97 -3.20 -5.02
CA ALA A 89 -2.13 -2.53 -6.31
C ALA A 89 -1.64 -3.41 -7.46
N HIS A 90 -2.19 -3.24 -8.66
CA HIS A 90 -1.61 -3.79 -9.87
C HIS A 90 -0.39 -2.98 -10.29
N ILE A 91 0.50 -3.62 -11.04
CA ILE A 91 1.67 -2.99 -11.66
C ILE A 91 1.52 -3.02 -13.19
N ALA A 92 2.07 -2.02 -13.85
CA ALA A 92 2.14 -1.97 -15.31
C ALA A 92 3.59 -2.10 -15.76
N LEU A 93 3.85 -3.00 -16.70
CA LEU A 93 5.12 -3.05 -17.41
C LEU A 93 5.07 -2.01 -18.51
N VAL A 94 6.00 -1.07 -18.47
CA VAL A 94 6.13 -0.01 -19.46
C VAL A 94 7.46 -0.13 -20.20
N CYS A 95 7.44 0.11 -21.51
CA CYS A 95 8.61 0.18 -22.37
C CYS A 95 8.78 1.63 -22.80
N TYR A 96 9.90 2.23 -22.46
CA TYR A 96 10.29 3.57 -22.88
C TYR A 96 10.73 3.57 -24.34
N ALA A 97 10.74 4.76 -24.97
CA ALA A 97 11.14 4.91 -26.36
C ALA A 97 12.61 4.48 -26.61
N ASP A 98 13.45 4.50 -25.57
CA ASP A 98 14.84 4.03 -25.59
C ASP A 98 14.99 2.51 -25.37
N GLY A 99 13.89 1.76 -25.30
CA GLY A 99 13.88 0.31 -25.11
C GLY A 99 13.95 -0.17 -23.65
N GLU A 100 14.20 0.72 -22.66
CA GLU A 100 14.24 0.34 -21.26
C GLU A 100 12.84 -0.02 -20.75
N ARG A 101 12.75 -1.14 -20.04
CA ARG A 101 11.51 -1.58 -19.39
C ARG A 101 11.56 -1.31 -17.91
N ARG A 102 10.46 -0.81 -17.35
CA ARG A 102 10.25 -0.64 -15.91
C ARG A 102 8.85 -1.07 -15.48
N TYR A 103 8.72 -1.52 -14.25
CA TYR A 103 7.42 -1.62 -13.61
C TYR A 103 7.05 -0.30 -12.94
N ILE A 104 5.80 0.09 -13.07
CA ILE A 104 5.21 1.23 -12.36
C ILE A 104 3.95 0.78 -11.62
N ILE A 105 3.50 1.55 -10.62
CA ILE A 105 2.17 1.35 -10.04
C ILE A 105 1.15 1.71 -11.12
N ALA A 106 0.23 0.79 -11.41
CA ALA A 106 -0.83 1.03 -12.37
C ALA A 106 -1.90 1.95 -11.75
N PRO A 107 -2.20 3.11 -12.34
CA PRO A 107 -3.35 3.92 -11.97
C PRO A 107 -4.66 3.25 -12.42
N ARG A 108 -5.76 3.67 -11.82
CA ARG A 108 -7.11 3.25 -12.23
C ARG A 108 -7.39 3.65 -13.67
N GLY A 109 -7.96 2.76 -14.45
CA GLY A 109 -8.31 3.00 -15.85
C GLY A 109 -7.14 2.98 -16.83
N LEU A 110 -5.92 2.62 -16.39
CA LEU A 110 -4.80 2.41 -17.31
C LEU A 110 -5.02 1.11 -18.10
N GLU A 111 -4.80 1.15 -19.39
CA GLU A 111 -4.91 0.00 -20.29
C GLU A 111 -3.60 -0.28 -21.02
N ALA A 112 -3.44 -1.51 -21.52
CA ALA A 112 -2.32 -1.84 -22.40
C ALA A 112 -2.39 -1.00 -23.69
N GLY A 113 -1.24 -0.55 -24.17
CA GLY A 113 -1.13 0.36 -25.32
C GLY A 113 -1.14 1.85 -24.96
N ALA A 114 -1.60 2.21 -23.76
CA ALA A 114 -1.62 3.60 -23.29
C ALA A 114 -0.17 4.15 -23.16
N THR A 115 0.00 5.46 -23.37
CA THR A 115 1.28 6.13 -23.20
C THR A 115 1.34 6.84 -21.86
N VAL A 116 2.41 6.63 -21.11
CA VAL A 116 2.76 7.34 -19.87
C VAL A 116 4.02 8.17 -20.06
N ILE A 117 4.07 9.32 -19.42
CA ILE A 117 5.23 10.23 -19.48
C ILE A 117 5.42 10.86 -18.10
N SER A 118 6.65 11.21 -17.78
CA SER A 118 7.03 11.92 -16.56
C SER A 118 7.74 13.22 -16.91
N GLY A 119 7.70 14.20 -16.01
CA GLY A 119 8.39 15.47 -16.18
C GLY A 119 7.48 16.67 -15.98
N SER A 120 8.08 17.87 -15.98
CA SER A 120 7.38 19.14 -15.77
C SER A 120 6.36 19.46 -16.85
N GLU A 121 6.61 19.03 -18.08
CA GLU A 121 5.79 19.30 -19.28
C GLU A 121 4.81 18.16 -19.59
N ALA A 122 4.73 17.15 -18.73
CA ALA A 122 3.81 16.03 -18.94
C ALA A 122 2.35 16.52 -18.93
N PRO A 123 1.50 16.01 -19.84
CA PRO A 123 0.10 16.42 -19.90
C PRO A 123 -0.67 16.00 -18.63
N ILE A 124 -1.66 16.82 -18.21
CA ILE A 124 -2.46 16.58 -17.00
C ILE A 124 -3.50 15.50 -17.29
N LYS A 125 -3.04 14.23 -17.29
CA LYS A 125 -3.89 13.03 -17.49
C LYS A 125 -3.50 11.94 -16.49
N ALA A 126 -4.41 11.02 -16.17
CA ALA A 126 -4.15 9.89 -15.28
C ALA A 126 -2.91 9.09 -15.72
N GLY A 127 -2.07 8.70 -14.76
CA GLY A 127 -0.84 7.93 -15.00
C GLY A 127 0.40 8.77 -15.36
N LYS A 128 0.23 10.07 -15.60
CA LYS A 128 1.36 10.99 -15.82
C LYS A 128 1.92 11.44 -14.48
N THR A 129 3.25 11.62 -14.42
CA THR A 129 3.95 12.00 -13.18
C THR A 129 4.60 13.36 -13.34
N LEU A 130 4.27 14.29 -12.45
CA LEU A 130 4.74 15.67 -12.48
C LEU A 130 5.24 16.09 -11.09
N PRO A 131 6.11 17.12 -11.02
CA PRO A 131 6.31 17.88 -9.79
C PRO A 131 4.99 18.49 -9.32
N ILE A 132 4.75 18.53 -8.00
CA ILE A 132 3.48 19.03 -7.44
C ILE A 132 3.21 20.48 -7.84
N ARG A 133 4.26 21.29 -8.07
CA ARG A 133 4.12 22.66 -8.56
C ARG A 133 3.33 22.77 -9.88
N ASN A 134 3.40 21.74 -10.74
CA ASN A 134 2.78 21.72 -12.05
C ASN A 134 1.40 21.04 -12.06
N ILE A 135 0.97 20.47 -10.91
CA ILE A 135 -0.31 19.78 -10.78
C ILE A 135 -1.39 20.79 -10.35
N PRO A 136 -2.54 20.90 -11.04
CA PRO A 136 -3.62 21.77 -10.61
C PRO A 136 -4.15 21.44 -9.22
N VAL A 137 -4.52 22.47 -8.44
CA VAL A 137 -5.21 22.32 -7.17
C VAL A 137 -6.56 21.62 -7.40
N GLY A 138 -6.97 20.76 -6.46
CA GLY A 138 -8.16 19.92 -6.58
C GLY A 138 -7.89 18.57 -7.25
N SER A 139 -6.73 18.37 -7.88
CA SER A 139 -6.40 17.10 -8.55
C SER A 139 -6.25 15.95 -7.57
N THR A 140 -6.72 14.78 -8.01
CA THR A 140 -6.47 13.50 -7.34
C THR A 140 -5.10 12.96 -7.77
N ILE A 141 -4.28 12.62 -6.79
CA ILE A 141 -2.89 12.17 -7.00
C ILE A 141 -2.57 10.94 -6.16
N HIS A 142 -1.59 10.17 -6.61
CA HIS A 142 -1.05 9.00 -5.91
C HIS A 142 0.46 8.89 -6.09
N ASN A 143 1.11 7.90 -5.48
CA ASN A 143 2.55 7.69 -5.52
C ASN A 143 3.34 8.96 -5.20
N ILE A 144 2.98 9.62 -4.09
CA ILE A 144 3.46 10.95 -3.72
C ILE A 144 4.79 10.83 -2.98
N GLU A 145 5.79 11.61 -3.37
CA GLU A 145 7.04 11.75 -2.63
C GLU A 145 6.85 12.56 -1.35
N LEU A 146 7.69 12.28 -0.35
CA LEU A 146 7.80 13.08 0.87
C LEU A 146 9.03 14.01 0.88
N LYS A 147 10.05 13.63 0.10
CA LYS A 147 11.26 14.42 -0.16
C LYS A 147 11.54 14.35 -1.65
N PRO A 148 11.94 15.44 -2.30
CA PRO A 148 12.28 15.43 -3.72
C PRO A 148 13.31 14.34 -4.06
N GLY A 149 13.08 13.59 -5.14
CA GLY A 149 13.97 12.55 -5.65
C GLY A 149 14.03 11.25 -4.84
N LYS A 150 13.31 11.14 -3.72
CA LYS A 150 13.31 9.91 -2.90
C LYS A 150 12.40 8.81 -3.45
N GLY A 151 11.53 9.13 -4.36
CA GLY A 151 10.48 8.24 -4.85
C GLY A 151 9.21 8.27 -4.01
N GLY A 152 8.11 7.87 -4.62
CA GLY A 152 6.80 7.91 -3.99
C GLY A 152 6.69 7.03 -2.76
N GLN A 153 6.12 7.55 -1.68
CA GLN A 153 5.98 6.89 -0.40
C GLN A 153 4.53 6.84 0.11
N ILE A 154 3.69 7.76 -0.33
CA ILE A 154 2.29 7.88 0.09
C ILE A 154 1.36 7.49 -1.07
N ALA A 155 0.17 6.97 -0.74
CA ALA A 155 -0.88 6.57 -1.68
C ALA A 155 -0.38 5.59 -2.76
N ARG A 156 0.15 4.42 -2.33
CA ARG A 156 0.66 3.35 -3.20
C ARG A 156 -0.17 2.07 -3.15
N SER A 157 -1.03 1.92 -2.16
CA SER A 157 -1.89 0.73 -2.01
C SER A 157 -3.10 0.79 -2.93
N ALA A 158 -3.74 -0.36 -3.17
CA ALA A 158 -4.94 -0.47 -4.00
C ALA A 158 -6.03 0.55 -3.62
N GLY A 159 -6.59 1.23 -4.60
CA GLY A 159 -7.66 2.22 -4.44
C GLY A 159 -7.32 3.39 -3.52
N THR A 160 -6.04 3.69 -3.31
CA THR A 160 -5.64 4.86 -2.52
C THR A 160 -5.34 6.05 -3.42
N SER A 161 -5.67 7.22 -2.91
CA SER A 161 -5.39 8.51 -3.52
C SER A 161 -5.26 9.58 -2.45
N ALA A 162 -4.83 10.76 -2.84
CA ALA A 162 -4.82 11.96 -2.05
C ALA A 162 -5.26 13.14 -2.92
N VAL A 163 -5.73 14.21 -2.33
CA VAL A 163 -6.18 15.40 -3.05
C VAL A 163 -5.24 16.56 -2.74
N LEU A 164 -4.78 17.23 -3.78
CA LEU A 164 -3.99 18.45 -3.67
C LEU A 164 -4.93 19.61 -3.31
N MET A 165 -4.83 20.14 -2.08
CA MET A 165 -5.75 21.14 -1.56
C MET A 165 -5.33 22.58 -1.86
N ALA A 166 -4.03 22.86 -1.68
CA ALA A 166 -3.47 24.19 -1.87
C ALA A 166 -1.97 24.13 -2.14
N ARG A 167 -1.41 25.19 -2.66
CA ARG A 167 0.03 25.42 -2.80
C ARG A 167 0.36 26.77 -2.19
N GLU A 168 1.27 26.79 -1.22
CA GLU A 168 1.66 27.98 -0.48
C GLU A 168 3.19 28.01 -0.36
N GLY A 169 3.83 28.95 -1.04
CA GLY A 169 5.29 29.08 -1.05
C GLY A 169 5.97 27.79 -1.52
N THR A 170 6.84 27.23 -0.68
CA THR A 170 7.64 26.01 -0.98
C THR A 170 6.91 24.71 -0.66
N TYR A 171 5.70 24.76 -0.10
CA TYR A 171 4.93 23.59 0.30
C TYR A 171 3.54 23.55 -0.32
N ALA A 172 3.10 22.33 -0.60
CA ALA A 172 1.73 22.03 -0.98
C ALA A 172 1.01 21.33 0.16
N GLN A 173 -0.28 21.59 0.33
CA GLN A 173 -1.16 20.90 1.28
C GLN A 173 -1.86 19.75 0.57
N VAL A 174 -1.64 18.55 1.07
CA VAL A 174 -2.21 17.31 0.50
C VAL A 174 -3.10 16.63 1.54
N ARG A 175 -4.37 16.43 1.20
CA ARG A 175 -5.33 15.68 2.02
C ARG A 175 -5.27 14.21 1.66
N LEU A 176 -4.90 13.38 2.62
CA LEU A 176 -4.87 11.93 2.50
C LEU A 176 -6.28 11.34 2.65
N ARG A 177 -6.46 10.09 2.20
CA ARG A 177 -7.73 9.35 2.35
C ARG A 177 -8.18 9.20 3.81
N SER A 178 -7.25 9.23 4.76
CA SER A 178 -7.54 9.22 6.21
C SER A 178 -8.15 10.53 6.73
N GLY A 179 -8.17 11.60 5.93
CA GLY A 179 -8.55 12.96 6.34
C GLY A 179 -7.39 13.79 6.90
N GLU A 180 -6.19 13.21 7.11
CA GLU A 180 -5.01 13.97 7.50
C GLU A 180 -4.60 14.92 6.39
N VAL A 181 -4.37 16.19 6.71
CA VAL A 181 -3.80 17.20 5.80
C VAL A 181 -2.33 17.36 6.12
N ARG A 182 -1.50 17.27 5.10
CA ARG A 182 -0.06 17.21 5.25
C ARG A 182 0.65 18.16 4.28
N LYS A 183 1.72 18.82 4.75
CA LYS A 183 2.64 19.60 3.91
C LYS A 183 3.60 18.68 3.18
N VAL A 184 3.76 18.89 1.88
CA VAL A 184 4.71 18.22 1.00
C VAL A 184 5.42 19.28 0.17
N HIS A 185 6.73 19.15 -0.02
CA HIS A 185 7.49 20.12 -0.81
C HIS A 185 7.01 20.14 -2.27
N ILE A 186 6.91 21.31 -2.90
CA ILE A 186 6.35 21.47 -4.26
C ILE A 186 7.18 20.79 -5.35
N GLU A 187 8.48 20.56 -5.13
CA GLU A 187 9.35 19.80 -6.04
C GLU A 187 9.18 18.28 -5.92
N CYS A 188 8.46 17.81 -4.91
CA CYS A 188 8.10 16.40 -4.83
C CYS A 188 7.24 15.98 -6.01
N ARG A 189 7.48 14.79 -6.53
CA ARG A 189 6.71 14.22 -7.62
C ARG A 189 5.47 13.51 -7.11
N ALA A 190 4.44 13.54 -7.91
CA ALA A 190 3.22 12.77 -7.71
C ALA A 190 2.66 12.33 -9.07
N THR A 191 1.94 11.21 -9.07
CA THR A 191 1.28 10.69 -10.27
C THR A 191 -0.20 11.04 -10.21
N LEU A 192 -0.75 11.54 -11.33
CA LEU A 192 -2.17 11.89 -11.45
C LEU A 192 -3.06 10.64 -11.45
N GLY A 193 -4.20 10.76 -10.80
CA GLY A 193 -5.22 9.72 -10.69
C GLY A 193 -5.17 8.94 -9.38
N GLU A 194 -5.94 7.88 -9.31
CA GLU A 194 -6.08 6.93 -8.21
C GLU A 194 -5.36 5.63 -8.52
N VAL A 195 -4.89 4.90 -7.49
CA VAL A 195 -4.28 3.58 -7.67
C VAL A 195 -5.33 2.54 -8.06
N SER A 196 -4.98 1.64 -8.96
CA SER A 196 -5.83 0.53 -9.42
C SER A 196 -6.26 -0.44 -8.31
N ASN A 197 -7.18 -1.38 -8.66
CA ASN A 197 -7.66 -2.44 -7.77
C ASN A 197 -8.42 -1.94 -6.54
N GLU A 198 -9.24 -0.92 -6.70
CA GLU A 198 -10.03 -0.30 -5.63
C GLU A 198 -10.91 -1.27 -4.85
N GLU A 199 -11.42 -2.30 -5.52
CA GLU A 199 -12.28 -3.34 -4.93
C GLU A 199 -11.52 -4.35 -4.07
N HIS A 200 -10.17 -4.23 -3.94
CA HIS A 200 -9.37 -5.15 -3.14
C HIS A 200 -9.86 -5.29 -1.69
N SER A 201 -10.38 -4.22 -1.11
CA SER A 201 -10.91 -4.21 0.27
C SER A 201 -12.17 -5.06 0.45
N LEU A 202 -12.90 -5.34 -0.65
CA LEU A 202 -14.13 -6.16 -0.65
C LEU A 202 -13.82 -7.67 -0.66
N ARG A 203 -12.55 -8.04 -0.83
CA ARG A 203 -12.12 -9.43 -0.83
C ARG A 203 -12.24 -10.07 0.54
N GLN A 204 -12.82 -11.27 0.61
CA GLN A 204 -12.88 -12.09 1.81
C GLN A 204 -12.19 -13.43 1.58
N TYR A 205 -11.33 -13.85 2.51
CA TYR A 205 -10.51 -15.06 2.34
C TYR A 205 -11.25 -16.34 2.69
N GLY A 206 -12.31 -16.26 3.50
CA GLY A 206 -13.20 -17.37 3.87
C GLY A 206 -12.63 -18.41 4.82
N LYS A 207 -11.30 -18.54 4.93
CA LYS A 207 -10.62 -19.49 5.84
C LYS A 207 -9.30 -18.95 6.37
N ALA A 208 -8.91 -19.38 7.57
CA ALA A 208 -7.66 -18.99 8.22
C ALA A 208 -6.41 -19.38 7.39
N GLY A 209 -6.42 -20.55 6.74
CA GLY A 209 -5.32 -20.99 5.89
C GLY A 209 -4.99 -20.04 4.74
N ALA A 210 -5.99 -19.34 4.18
CA ALA A 210 -5.76 -18.36 3.12
C ALA A 210 -4.97 -17.13 3.61
N ILE A 211 -5.11 -16.76 4.88
CA ILE A 211 -4.31 -15.71 5.52
C ILE A 211 -2.90 -16.23 5.81
N ARG A 212 -2.77 -17.51 6.20
CA ARG A 212 -1.47 -18.17 6.39
C ARG A 212 -0.62 -18.16 5.10
N TRP A 213 -1.23 -18.39 3.93
CA TRP A 213 -0.54 -18.31 2.64
C TRP A 213 0.09 -16.94 2.35
N LYS A 214 -0.41 -15.88 2.99
CA LYS A 214 0.15 -14.52 2.88
C LYS A 214 1.26 -14.22 3.88
N GLY A 215 1.70 -15.20 4.66
CA GLY A 215 2.76 -15.02 5.65
C GLY A 215 2.29 -14.39 6.96
N ILE A 216 0.98 -14.37 7.20
CA ILE A 216 0.40 -13.86 8.45
C ILE A 216 0.14 -15.05 9.37
N ARG A 217 0.81 -15.08 10.52
CA ARG A 217 0.61 -16.07 11.57
C ARG A 217 -0.60 -15.74 12.44
N PRO A 218 -1.20 -16.73 13.11
CA PRO A 218 -2.30 -16.51 14.04
C PRO A 218 -1.94 -15.50 15.14
N THR A 219 -2.91 -14.73 15.58
CA THR A 219 -2.81 -13.81 16.72
C THR A 219 -3.64 -14.33 17.86
N VAL A 220 -3.02 -14.49 19.05
CA VAL A 220 -3.70 -14.83 20.29
C VAL A 220 -4.10 -13.53 20.98
N ARG A 221 -5.33 -13.47 21.50
CA ARG A 221 -5.82 -12.31 22.28
C ARG A 221 -5.14 -12.28 23.65
N GLY A 222 -4.84 -11.09 24.18
CA GLY A 222 -4.25 -10.93 25.50
C GLY A 222 -5.06 -11.58 26.64
N VAL A 223 -6.39 -11.53 26.54
CA VAL A 223 -7.31 -12.19 27.51
C VAL A 223 -7.15 -13.72 27.56
N ALA A 224 -6.66 -14.34 26.50
CA ALA A 224 -6.43 -15.79 26.43
C ALA A 224 -5.01 -16.19 26.84
N MET A 225 -4.22 -15.28 27.35
CA MET A 225 -2.86 -15.49 27.82
C MET A 225 -2.81 -15.59 29.36
N ASN A 226 -1.64 -16.00 29.86
CA ASN A 226 -1.38 -15.97 31.32
C ASN A 226 -1.03 -14.53 31.77
N PRO A 227 -1.15 -14.22 33.09
CA PRO A 227 -0.85 -12.89 33.64
C PRO A 227 0.58 -12.40 33.32
N VAL A 228 1.55 -13.32 33.24
CA VAL A 228 2.95 -13.00 32.91
C VAL A 228 3.13 -12.53 31.46
N ASP A 229 2.24 -12.96 30.54
CA ASP A 229 2.39 -12.70 29.10
C ASP A 229 1.66 -11.44 28.64
N HIS A 230 0.60 -11.05 29.35
CA HIS A 230 -0.22 -9.91 28.98
C HIS A 230 -0.97 -9.32 30.19
N PRO A 231 -1.09 -7.97 30.29
CA PRO A 231 -1.87 -7.31 31.35
C PRO A 231 -3.35 -7.74 31.45
N HIS A 232 -3.93 -8.28 30.37
CA HIS A 232 -5.29 -8.82 30.34
C HIS A 232 -5.34 -10.33 30.61
N GLY A 233 -4.21 -10.96 30.92
CA GLY A 233 -4.11 -12.40 31.14
C GLY A 233 -4.61 -12.82 32.51
N GLY A 234 -4.92 -14.11 32.65
CA GLY A 234 -5.38 -14.72 33.87
C GLY A 234 -6.90 -14.81 33.99
N GLY A 235 -7.35 -15.26 35.18
CA GLY A 235 -8.76 -15.51 35.51
C GLY A 235 -9.18 -16.95 35.28
N GLU A 236 -10.36 -17.30 35.79
CA GLU A 236 -11.00 -18.59 35.62
C GLU A 236 -12.09 -18.52 34.55
N GLY A 237 -12.08 -19.50 33.63
CA GLY A 237 -13.06 -19.58 32.56
C GLY A 237 -13.02 -18.41 31.60
N ARG A 238 -14.19 -17.90 31.19
CA ARG A 238 -14.32 -16.78 30.25
C ARG A 238 -14.28 -15.46 31.01
N THR A 239 -13.10 -14.87 31.13
CA THR A 239 -12.90 -13.58 31.80
C THR A 239 -12.93 -12.40 30.79
N GLY A 240 -13.20 -11.21 31.29
CA GLY A 240 -13.07 -9.93 30.57
C GLY A 240 -11.69 -9.30 30.72
N GLU A 241 -11.50 -8.13 30.11
CA GLU A 241 -10.20 -7.40 30.17
C GLU A 241 -9.94 -6.76 31.55
N GLY A 242 -10.97 -6.56 32.37
CA GLY A 242 -10.91 -5.99 33.73
C GLY A 242 -10.45 -4.53 33.83
N GLN A 243 -9.95 -3.97 32.74
CA GLN A 243 -9.41 -2.61 32.64
C GLN A 243 -9.55 -2.05 31.21
N VAL A 244 -9.17 -0.79 31.04
CA VAL A 244 -9.08 -0.18 29.71
C VAL A 244 -8.17 -1.00 28.81
N PRO A 245 -8.58 -1.31 27.55
CA PRO A 245 -7.77 -2.11 26.64
C PRO A 245 -6.35 -1.58 26.47
N VAL A 246 -5.35 -2.42 26.76
CA VAL A 246 -3.93 -2.09 26.67
C VAL A 246 -3.18 -3.08 25.76
N SER A 247 -2.00 -2.68 25.32
CA SER A 247 -1.04 -3.53 24.61
C SER A 247 -0.28 -4.45 25.59
N PRO A 248 0.51 -5.45 25.13
CA PRO A 248 1.39 -6.24 25.99
C PRO A 248 2.40 -5.41 26.81
N TRP A 249 2.67 -4.19 26.38
CA TRP A 249 3.55 -3.24 27.09
C TRP A 249 2.76 -2.20 27.92
N ASN A 250 1.53 -2.51 28.28
CA ASN A 250 0.65 -1.66 29.09
C ASN A 250 0.35 -0.28 28.50
N THR A 251 0.47 -0.13 27.17
CA THR A 251 0.10 1.12 26.49
C THR A 251 -1.37 1.07 26.10
N MET A 252 -2.15 2.08 26.44
CA MET A 252 -3.57 2.19 26.07
C MET A 252 -3.75 2.07 24.56
N THR A 253 -4.68 1.22 24.11
CA THR A 253 -4.97 0.99 22.68
C THR A 253 -6.16 1.81 22.18
N LYS A 254 -7.01 2.31 23.07
CA LYS A 254 -8.15 3.18 22.75
C LYS A 254 -7.93 4.59 23.29
N GLY A 255 -8.20 5.60 22.48
CA GLY A 255 -8.14 7.02 22.88
C GLY A 255 -6.76 7.63 23.02
N TYR A 256 -5.74 6.83 23.27
CA TYR A 256 -4.38 7.30 23.49
C TYR A 256 -3.68 7.68 22.16
N ARG A 257 -2.94 8.81 22.19
CA ARG A 257 -2.13 9.26 21.06
C ARG A 257 -0.78 8.55 21.05
N THR A 258 -0.63 7.50 20.24
CA THR A 258 0.60 6.70 20.16
C THR A 258 1.70 7.33 19.29
N ARG A 259 1.38 8.23 18.35
CA ARG A 259 2.39 8.89 17.51
C ARG A 259 3.20 9.90 18.31
N ASN A 260 4.50 9.68 18.42
CA ASN A 260 5.45 10.56 19.13
C ASN A 260 6.65 10.95 18.24
N ASN A 261 6.44 11.15 16.93
CA ASN A 261 7.51 11.57 16.03
C ASN A 261 7.55 13.10 15.92
N LYS A 262 8.41 13.73 16.71
CA LYS A 262 8.58 15.20 16.74
C LYS A 262 9.08 15.76 15.40
N ARG A 263 10.02 15.06 14.71
CA ARG A 263 10.66 15.54 13.47
C ARG A 263 9.66 15.78 12.31
N THR A 264 8.62 14.97 12.21
CA THR A 264 7.65 15.05 11.12
C THR A 264 6.31 15.64 11.56
N GLN A 265 6.17 16.08 12.80
CA GLN A 265 4.96 16.71 13.30
C GLN A 265 4.71 18.07 12.62
N THR A 266 5.77 18.82 12.30
CA THR A 266 5.72 20.13 11.61
C THR A 266 5.10 20.07 10.22
N PHE A 267 5.11 18.88 9.58
CA PHE A 267 4.50 18.65 8.27
C PHE A 267 3.01 18.27 8.33
N ILE A 268 2.42 18.11 9.52
CA ILE A 268 1.00 17.79 9.68
C ILE A 268 0.24 19.08 10.00
N VAL A 269 -0.59 19.53 9.05
CA VAL A 269 -1.46 20.72 9.21
C VAL A 269 -2.67 20.36 10.06
N SER A 270 -3.37 19.30 9.67
CA SER A 270 -4.55 18.80 10.39
C SER A 270 -4.50 17.29 10.49
N ARG A 271 -4.81 16.76 11.67
CA ARG A 271 -4.90 15.32 11.88
C ARG A 271 -6.26 14.80 11.42
N ARG A 272 -6.33 13.48 11.18
CA ARG A 272 -7.61 12.80 10.93
C ARG A 272 -8.60 13.11 12.06
N LYS A 273 -9.82 13.46 11.72
CA LYS A 273 -10.92 13.49 12.69
C LYS A 273 -11.19 12.07 13.19
N LYS A 274 -11.49 11.93 14.46
CA LYS A 274 -11.92 10.65 15.06
C LYS A 274 -13.29 10.25 14.53
#